data_e11a16c444731c1c3db084aad9abb0b6
#
_entry.id   e11a16c444731c1c3db084aad9abb0b6
#
_cell.length_a   1.000
_cell.length_b   1.000
_cell.length_c   1.000
_cell.angle_alpha   90.00
_cell.angle_beta   90.00
_cell.angle_gamma   90.00
#
_symmetry.space_group_name_H-M   'P 1'
#
loop_
_entity.id
_entity.type
_entity.pdbx_description
1 polymer ?
#
loop_
_entity_poly.entity_id
_entity_poly.type
_entity_poly.pdbx_seq_one_letter_code
_entity_poly.pdbx_strand_id
1 'polypeptide(L)'
;MLSTGMWVEKYRPSKLSEIVNQTEIIGSLEALIKDPTDMPHLMFSGSAGVGKTTTALCIARQILGEYAKDYTLELNASDERGIGMVREKVKKFSRYAGMTDVPFKIIILDEADEMTSDAQTALRRIIEDTAKYCRFILIANNISKIIDPIQSRCATFKFTSIPEEDMINHLESIAKKEKVKSDKKGLKAIYDYSEGDLRHAINLMQATASLGEITEANVKASAGLTKTSDVDEVLKMALAGKVIEAREKMIELIKVYGMSESDFLKYINSAVFKSKHDKLSEILQAIAKYDYRILSGANSEIQLSALLAEISTLK
;
A
#
# COMPACT_ATOMS: atom_id res chain seq x y z
N MET A 1 -22.69 14.32 -14.63
CA MET A 1 -23.02 13.28 -13.64
C MET A 1 -21.73 12.56 -13.33
N LEU A 2 -21.25 12.62 -12.08
CA LEU A 2 -20.11 11.82 -11.64
C LEU A 2 -20.51 10.34 -11.73
N SER A 3 -19.61 9.51 -12.24
CA SER A 3 -19.81 8.06 -12.32
C SER A 3 -20.10 7.49 -10.93
N THR A 4 -21.13 6.66 -10.80
CA THR A 4 -21.60 6.09 -9.53
C THR A 4 -20.72 4.98 -8.97
N GLY A 5 -19.53 4.73 -9.50
CA GLY A 5 -18.60 3.69 -9.06
C GLY A 5 -17.30 4.24 -8.46
N MET A 6 -16.62 3.43 -7.65
CA MET A 6 -15.28 3.76 -7.15
C MET A 6 -14.28 3.76 -8.31
N TRP A 7 -13.55 4.86 -8.49
CA TRP A 7 -12.58 5.00 -9.58
C TRP A 7 -11.45 3.97 -9.49
N VAL A 8 -11.05 3.63 -8.30
CA VAL A 8 -10.03 2.58 -8.05
C VAL A 8 -10.39 1.23 -8.67
N GLU A 9 -11.67 0.88 -8.68
CA GLU A 9 -12.14 -0.36 -9.32
C GLU A 9 -12.47 -0.16 -10.80
N LYS A 10 -13.03 0.99 -11.17
CA LYS A 10 -13.37 1.33 -12.56
C LYS A 10 -12.14 1.38 -13.47
N TYR A 11 -11.02 1.89 -12.95
CA TYR A 11 -9.75 2.04 -13.67
C TYR A 11 -8.72 0.97 -13.32
N ARG A 12 -9.14 -0.09 -12.65
CA ARG A 12 -8.26 -1.23 -12.36
C ARG A 12 -7.86 -1.90 -13.68
N PRO A 13 -6.56 -2.04 -13.98
CA PRO A 13 -6.07 -2.73 -15.16
C PRO A 13 -6.68 -4.12 -15.33
N SER A 14 -7.02 -4.46 -16.56
CA SER A 14 -7.51 -5.79 -16.95
C SER A 14 -6.47 -6.63 -17.68
N LYS A 15 -5.44 -5.97 -18.23
CA LYS A 15 -4.32 -6.58 -18.94
C LYS A 15 -2.99 -6.11 -18.35
N LEU A 16 -1.93 -6.91 -18.52
CA LEU A 16 -0.59 -6.56 -18.04
C LEU A 16 -0.08 -5.27 -18.68
N SER A 17 -0.36 -5.03 -19.96
CA SER A 17 0.05 -3.81 -20.68
C SER A 17 -0.58 -2.50 -20.16
N GLU A 18 -1.60 -2.60 -19.31
CA GLU A 18 -2.26 -1.44 -18.69
C GLU A 18 -1.69 -1.08 -17.30
N ILE A 19 -0.78 -1.92 -16.77
CA ILE A 19 -0.14 -1.68 -15.47
C ILE A 19 0.77 -0.45 -15.58
N VAL A 20 0.58 0.48 -14.65
CA VAL A 20 1.37 1.73 -14.60
C VAL A 20 2.76 1.43 -14.10
N ASN A 21 3.78 1.90 -14.85
CA ASN A 21 5.18 1.62 -14.56
C ASN A 21 5.49 0.11 -14.56
N GLN A 22 6.53 -0.36 -13.88
CA GLN A 22 6.92 -1.79 -13.75
C GLN A 22 7.31 -2.46 -15.09
N THR A 23 7.80 -1.70 -16.07
CA THR A 23 8.02 -2.16 -17.46
C THR A 23 8.87 -3.44 -17.55
N GLU A 24 9.94 -3.53 -16.76
CA GLU A 24 10.83 -4.69 -16.75
C GLU A 24 10.11 -5.94 -16.19
N ILE A 25 9.35 -5.75 -15.10
CA ILE A 25 8.56 -6.82 -14.48
C ILE A 25 7.51 -7.30 -15.45
N ILE A 26 6.77 -6.38 -16.05
CA ILE A 26 5.70 -6.72 -16.99
C ILE A 26 6.26 -7.45 -18.21
N GLY A 27 7.36 -6.97 -18.81
CA GLY A 27 8.02 -7.66 -19.92
C GLY A 27 8.46 -9.09 -19.56
N SER A 28 9.01 -9.28 -18.37
CA SER A 28 9.39 -10.61 -17.87
C SER A 28 8.18 -11.51 -17.64
N LEU A 29 7.09 -10.98 -17.07
CA LEU A 29 5.85 -11.73 -16.85
C LEU A 29 5.17 -12.07 -18.17
N GLU A 30 5.11 -11.16 -19.14
CA GLU A 30 4.59 -11.44 -20.47
C GLU A 30 5.36 -12.56 -21.20
N ALA A 31 6.68 -12.64 -21.00
CA ALA A 31 7.47 -13.73 -21.52
C ALA A 31 7.12 -15.08 -20.85
N LEU A 32 6.93 -15.09 -19.53
CA LEU A 32 6.57 -16.29 -18.76
C LEU A 32 5.18 -16.84 -19.09
N ILE A 33 4.22 -15.98 -19.39
CA ILE A 33 2.84 -16.42 -19.68
C ILE A 33 2.64 -16.86 -21.12
N LYS A 34 3.62 -16.67 -22.04
CA LYS A 34 3.55 -17.19 -23.41
C LYS A 34 3.52 -18.71 -23.45
N ASP A 35 4.27 -19.36 -22.57
CA ASP A 35 4.19 -20.80 -22.33
C ASP A 35 3.88 -21.04 -20.84
N PRO A 36 2.59 -21.03 -20.47
CA PRO A 36 2.20 -21.11 -19.09
C PRO A 36 2.55 -22.46 -18.42
N THR A 37 2.79 -23.54 -19.19
CA THR A 37 3.10 -24.86 -18.63
C THR A 37 4.35 -24.84 -17.78
N ASP A 38 5.38 -24.09 -18.18
CA ASP A 38 6.65 -23.95 -17.48
C ASP A 38 6.70 -22.78 -16.48
N MET A 39 5.58 -22.05 -16.32
CA MET A 39 5.52 -20.94 -15.39
C MET A 39 5.82 -21.39 -13.95
N PRO A 40 6.79 -20.79 -13.25
CA PRO A 40 7.06 -21.08 -11.84
C PRO A 40 5.97 -20.52 -10.93
N HIS A 41 6.02 -20.84 -9.63
CA HIS A 41 5.32 -20.06 -8.64
C HIS A 41 5.89 -18.64 -8.61
N LEU A 42 5.07 -17.65 -8.35
CA LEU A 42 5.47 -16.24 -8.34
C LEU A 42 5.40 -15.65 -6.95
N MET A 43 6.31 -14.74 -6.66
CA MET A 43 6.27 -13.92 -5.46
C MET A 43 6.40 -12.44 -5.82
N PHE A 44 5.40 -11.65 -5.48
CA PHE A 44 5.38 -10.21 -5.69
C PHE A 44 5.62 -9.49 -4.38
N SER A 45 6.69 -8.70 -4.31
CA SER A 45 7.03 -7.92 -3.12
C SER A 45 7.10 -6.43 -3.44
N GLY A 46 6.85 -5.58 -2.45
CA GLY A 46 6.92 -4.11 -2.59
C GLY A 46 5.87 -3.40 -1.76
N SER A 47 5.90 -2.06 -1.73
CA SER A 47 4.97 -1.22 -0.98
C SER A 47 3.50 -1.42 -1.39
N ALA A 48 2.56 -0.93 -0.58
CA ALA A 48 1.14 -0.94 -0.92
C ALA A 48 0.85 -0.11 -2.19
N GLY A 49 -0.24 -0.42 -2.90
CA GLY A 49 -0.76 0.38 -4.00
C GLY A 49 0.07 0.43 -5.29
N VAL A 50 1.13 -0.38 -5.43
CA VAL A 50 2.01 -0.41 -6.62
C VAL A 50 1.57 -1.39 -7.72
N GLY A 51 0.40 -2.03 -7.57
CA GLY A 51 -0.19 -2.88 -8.60
C GLY A 51 0.03 -4.38 -8.46
N LYS A 52 0.64 -4.90 -7.37
CA LYS A 52 0.93 -6.34 -7.17
C LYS A 52 -0.30 -7.24 -7.38
N THR A 53 -1.37 -7.01 -6.65
CA THR A 53 -2.61 -7.79 -6.72
C THR A 53 -3.27 -7.67 -8.09
N THR A 54 -3.28 -6.48 -8.65
CA THR A 54 -3.81 -6.24 -10.00
C THR A 54 -3.04 -7.02 -11.05
N THR A 55 -1.69 -7.05 -10.95
CA THR A 55 -0.84 -7.84 -11.85
C THR A 55 -1.13 -9.34 -11.73
N ALA A 56 -1.30 -9.86 -10.51
CA ALA A 56 -1.65 -11.27 -10.29
C ALA A 56 -2.99 -11.63 -10.94
N LEU A 57 -4.00 -10.77 -10.80
CA LEU A 57 -5.30 -10.96 -11.42
C LEU A 57 -5.25 -10.85 -12.96
N CYS A 58 -4.43 -9.96 -13.52
CA CYS A 58 -4.21 -9.88 -14.96
C CYS A 58 -3.58 -11.16 -15.51
N ILE A 59 -2.57 -11.72 -14.82
CA ILE A 59 -1.96 -13.01 -15.17
C ILE A 59 -3.01 -14.12 -15.18
N ALA A 60 -3.80 -14.23 -14.11
CA ALA A 60 -4.83 -15.25 -14.01
C ALA A 60 -5.83 -15.16 -15.19
N ARG A 61 -6.29 -13.94 -15.51
CA ARG A 61 -7.21 -13.72 -16.65
C ARG A 61 -6.57 -14.05 -18.00
N GLN A 62 -5.30 -13.70 -18.20
CA GLN A 62 -4.61 -13.95 -19.48
C GLN A 62 -4.30 -15.43 -19.71
N ILE A 63 -3.97 -16.20 -18.66
CA ILE A 63 -3.68 -17.62 -18.76
C ILE A 63 -4.98 -18.46 -18.85
N LEU A 64 -5.96 -18.15 -18.02
CA LEU A 64 -7.15 -18.98 -17.83
C LEU A 64 -8.35 -18.52 -18.69
N GLY A 65 -8.31 -17.31 -19.28
CA GLY A 65 -9.37 -16.80 -20.13
C GLY A 65 -10.74 -16.80 -19.44
N GLU A 66 -11.72 -17.44 -20.06
CA GLU A 66 -13.09 -17.58 -19.54
C GLU A 66 -13.17 -18.41 -18.26
N TYR A 67 -12.22 -19.30 -18.03
CA TYR A 67 -12.14 -20.15 -16.84
C TYR A 67 -11.52 -19.44 -15.63
N ALA A 68 -11.06 -18.19 -15.76
CA ALA A 68 -10.35 -17.49 -14.69
C ALA A 68 -11.15 -17.44 -13.37
N LYS A 69 -12.48 -17.28 -13.45
CA LYS A 69 -13.34 -17.20 -12.27
C LYS A 69 -13.39 -18.51 -11.46
N ASP A 70 -13.41 -19.65 -12.15
CA ASP A 70 -13.58 -20.96 -11.52
C ASP A 70 -12.23 -21.61 -11.16
N TYR A 71 -11.16 -21.21 -11.84
CA TYR A 71 -9.82 -21.77 -11.68
C TYR A 71 -8.83 -20.83 -10.97
N THR A 72 -9.30 -19.70 -10.44
CA THR A 72 -8.53 -18.81 -9.58
C THR A 72 -9.13 -18.78 -8.18
N LEU A 73 -8.30 -19.03 -7.17
CA LEU A 73 -8.63 -18.80 -5.77
C LEU A 73 -7.86 -17.58 -5.29
N GLU A 74 -8.56 -16.51 -4.92
CA GLU A 74 -8.00 -15.32 -4.30
C GLU A 74 -8.34 -15.32 -2.82
N LEU A 75 -7.33 -15.22 -1.97
CA LEU A 75 -7.46 -15.14 -0.51
C LEU A 75 -6.57 -14.02 0.01
N ASN A 76 -7.11 -13.26 0.97
CA ASN A 76 -6.30 -12.33 1.76
C ASN A 76 -5.86 -13.03 3.05
N ALA A 77 -4.54 -13.18 3.24
CA ALA A 77 -3.99 -13.86 4.40
C ALA A 77 -4.12 -13.02 5.69
N SER A 78 -4.43 -11.74 5.61
CA SER A 78 -4.72 -10.90 6.78
C SER A 78 -6.07 -11.20 7.41
N ASP A 79 -7.06 -11.64 6.62
CA ASP A 79 -8.39 -12.00 7.12
C ASP A 79 -8.37 -13.30 7.91
N GLU A 80 -7.59 -14.28 7.45
CA GLU A 80 -7.44 -15.58 8.07
C GLU A 80 -5.97 -16.01 8.12
N ARG A 81 -5.25 -15.58 9.14
CA ARG A 81 -3.77 -15.75 9.25
C ARG A 81 -3.32 -17.16 9.60
N GLY A 82 -4.24 -18.01 10.02
CA GLY A 82 -3.95 -19.29 10.64
C GLY A 82 -3.85 -20.47 9.67
N ILE A 83 -3.36 -21.59 10.20
CA ILE A 83 -3.22 -22.87 9.50
C ILE A 83 -4.57 -23.42 8.95
N GLY A 84 -5.70 -23.03 9.55
CA GLY A 84 -7.05 -23.42 9.11
C GLY A 84 -7.33 -23.02 7.68
N MET A 85 -7.06 -21.75 7.32
CA MET A 85 -7.25 -21.24 5.96
C MET A 85 -6.46 -22.09 4.94
N VAL A 86 -5.19 -22.40 5.24
CA VAL A 86 -4.34 -23.19 4.37
C VAL A 86 -4.87 -24.61 4.20
N ARG A 87 -5.31 -25.26 5.28
CA ARG A 87 -5.81 -26.64 5.24
C ARG A 87 -7.18 -26.76 4.58
N GLU A 88 -8.08 -25.85 4.85
CA GLU A 88 -9.46 -25.95 4.39
C GLU A 88 -9.65 -25.36 2.99
N LYS A 89 -9.20 -24.13 2.76
CA LYS A 89 -9.44 -23.44 1.49
C LYS A 89 -8.39 -23.79 0.43
N VAL A 90 -7.10 -23.58 0.75
CA VAL A 90 -6.01 -23.77 -0.22
C VAL A 90 -5.88 -25.23 -0.61
N LYS A 91 -5.82 -26.14 0.39
CA LYS A 91 -5.65 -27.58 0.14
C LYS A 91 -6.88 -28.19 -0.58
N LYS A 92 -8.10 -27.76 -0.23
CA LYS A 92 -9.32 -28.24 -0.91
C LYS A 92 -9.32 -27.80 -2.38
N PHE A 93 -9.03 -26.52 -2.65
CA PHE A 93 -9.01 -26.00 -4.02
C PHE A 93 -7.91 -26.64 -4.86
N SER A 94 -6.71 -26.83 -4.30
CA SER A 94 -5.56 -27.39 -5.02
C SER A 94 -5.72 -28.87 -5.41
N ARG A 95 -6.55 -29.66 -4.66
CA ARG A 95 -6.74 -31.11 -4.90
C ARG A 95 -7.71 -31.45 -6.01
N TYR A 96 -8.61 -30.55 -6.40
CA TYR A 96 -9.53 -30.83 -7.50
C TYR A 96 -8.76 -30.85 -8.81
N ALA A 97 -8.80 -31.99 -9.52
CA ALA A 97 -8.26 -32.08 -10.87
C ALA A 97 -8.93 -31.02 -11.77
N GLY A 98 -8.14 -30.25 -12.49
CA GLY A 98 -8.65 -29.29 -13.47
C GLY A 98 -9.30 -29.99 -14.66
N MET A 99 -10.07 -29.26 -15.45
CA MET A 99 -10.47 -29.70 -16.79
C MET A 99 -9.26 -29.78 -17.70
N THR A 100 -9.37 -30.52 -18.79
CA THR A 100 -8.31 -30.73 -19.78
C THR A 100 -7.88 -29.46 -20.53
N ASP A 101 -8.71 -28.40 -20.45
CA ASP A 101 -8.57 -27.20 -21.30
C ASP A 101 -7.76 -26.07 -20.64
N VAL A 102 -7.33 -26.21 -19.38
CA VAL A 102 -6.49 -25.24 -18.69
C VAL A 102 -5.20 -25.87 -18.18
N PRO A 103 -4.07 -25.16 -18.23
CA PRO A 103 -2.77 -25.75 -17.87
C PRO A 103 -2.67 -26.06 -16.36
N PHE A 104 -3.25 -25.23 -15.52
CA PHE A 104 -3.26 -25.36 -14.06
C PHE A 104 -4.27 -24.38 -13.42
N LYS A 105 -4.48 -24.54 -12.12
CA LYS A 105 -5.19 -23.56 -11.28
C LYS A 105 -4.25 -22.50 -10.76
N ILE A 106 -4.76 -21.33 -10.48
CA ILE A 106 -4.01 -20.23 -9.87
C ILE A 106 -4.53 -19.96 -8.46
N ILE A 107 -3.63 -19.87 -7.50
CA ILE A 107 -3.93 -19.49 -6.13
C ILE A 107 -3.16 -18.22 -5.82
N ILE A 108 -3.91 -17.14 -5.57
CA ILE A 108 -3.38 -15.82 -5.21
C ILE A 108 -3.54 -15.67 -3.71
N LEU A 109 -2.43 -15.50 -2.99
CA LEU A 109 -2.42 -15.22 -1.56
C LEU A 109 -1.90 -13.80 -1.35
N ASP A 110 -2.82 -12.87 -1.13
CA ASP A 110 -2.48 -11.48 -0.83
C ASP A 110 -2.13 -11.32 0.66
N GLU A 111 -1.25 -10.38 0.96
CA GLU A 111 -0.71 -10.14 2.31
C GLU A 111 -0.11 -11.41 2.95
N ALA A 112 0.57 -12.24 2.15
CA ALA A 112 1.14 -13.51 2.61
C ALA A 112 2.14 -13.35 3.77
N ASP A 113 2.74 -12.18 3.93
CA ASP A 113 3.61 -11.81 5.05
C ASP A 113 2.87 -11.65 6.40
N GLU A 114 1.53 -11.67 6.40
CA GLU A 114 0.72 -11.68 7.62
C GLU A 114 0.37 -13.11 8.10
N MET A 115 0.74 -14.15 7.34
CA MET A 115 0.54 -15.54 7.75
C MET A 115 1.41 -15.92 8.94
N THR A 116 0.86 -16.74 9.85
CA THR A 116 1.66 -17.35 10.93
C THR A 116 2.71 -18.31 10.39
N SER A 117 3.79 -18.53 11.13
CA SER A 117 4.87 -19.47 10.75
C SER A 117 4.36 -20.90 10.49
N ASP A 118 3.36 -21.35 11.28
CA ASP A 118 2.75 -22.67 11.09
C ASP A 118 1.95 -22.74 9.80
N ALA A 119 1.22 -21.66 9.45
CA ALA A 119 0.49 -21.57 8.20
C ALA A 119 1.44 -21.58 7.00
N GLN A 120 2.54 -20.83 7.05
CA GLN A 120 3.57 -20.84 6.02
C GLN A 120 4.23 -22.22 5.87
N THR A 121 4.52 -22.91 6.98
CA THR A 121 5.07 -24.26 6.95
C THR A 121 4.11 -25.27 6.32
N ALA A 122 2.82 -25.15 6.59
CA ALA A 122 1.79 -25.98 5.96
C ALA A 122 1.63 -25.66 4.46
N LEU A 123 1.65 -24.37 4.10
CA LEU A 123 1.58 -23.89 2.71
C LEU A 123 2.75 -24.43 1.87
N ARG A 124 3.99 -24.41 2.41
CA ARG A 124 5.16 -24.99 1.75
C ARG A 124 4.89 -26.39 1.25
N ARG A 125 4.34 -27.29 2.11
CA ARG A 125 4.03 -28.68 1.73
C ARG A 125 3.01 -28.74 0.60
N ILE A 126 1.99 -27.89 0.66
CA ILE A 126 0.95 -27.85 -0.40
C ILE A 126 1.55 -27.39 -1.72
N ILE A 127 2.43 -26.40 -1.71
CA ILE A 127 3.15 -25.91 -2.90
C ILE A 127 3.93 -27.06 -3.55
N GLU A 128 4.67 -27.84 -2.73
CA GLU A 128 5.43 -29.00 -3.21
C GLU A 128 4.53 -30.10 -3.79
N ASP A 129 3.45 -30.45 -3.08
CA ASP A 129 2.55 -31.55 -3.45
C ASP A 129 1.70 -31.25 -4.69
N THR A 130 1.43 -29.97 -4.99
CA THR A 130 0.45 -29.56 -6.01
C THR A 130 1.05 -28.82 -7.20
N ALA A 131 2.37 -28.73 -7.28
CA ALA A 131 3.07 -28.00 -8.34
C ALA A 131 2.70 -28.43 -9.79
N LYS A 132 2.22 -29.65 -9.98
CA LYS A 132 1.74 -30.13 -11.29
C LYS A 132 0.40 -29.52 -11.72
N TYR A 133 -0.44 -29.12 -10.76
CA TYR A 133 -1.84 -28.73 -11.01
C TYR A 133 -2.16 -27.31 -10.60
N CYS A 134 -1.26 -26.67 -9.86
CA CYS A 134 -1.47 -25.33 -9.31
C CYS A 134 -0.23 -24.46 -9.48
N ARG A 135 -0.46 -23.16 -9.71
CA ARG A 135 0.55 -22.12 -9.55
C ARG A 135 0.13 -21.18 -8.44
N PHE A 136 1.08 -20.84 -7.59
CA PHE A 136 0.87 -19.91 -6.50
C PHE A 136 1.45 -18.56 -6.90
N ILE A 137 0.69 -17.49 -6.63
CA ILE A 137 1.15 -16.11 -6.70
C ILE A 137 1.03 -15.55 -5.30
N LEU A 138 2.16 -15.42 -4.61
CA LEU A 138 2.24 -14.88 -3.25
C LEU A 138 2.53 -13.39 -3.34
N ILE A 139 1.78 -12.59 -2.59
CA ILE A 139 1.94 -11.14 -2.55
C ILE A 139 2.28 -10.74 -1.13
N ALA A 140 3.37 -10.00 -0.96
CA ALA A 140 3.86 -9.56 0.33
C ALA A 140 4.29 -8.08 0.29
N ASN A 141 4.06 -7.36 1.37
CA ASN A 141 4.65 -6.03 1.52
C ASN A 141 6.08 -6.15 2.06
N ASN A 142 6.32 -7.12 2.93
CA ASN A 142 7.64 -7.39 3.49
C ASN A 142 8.06 -8.86 3.25
N ILE A 143 8.92 -9.07 2.25
CA ILE A 143 9.39 -10.41 1.89
C ILE A 143 10.18 -11.10 3.03
N SER A 144 10.83 -10.36 3.93
CA SER A 144 11.60 -10.93 5.04
C SER A 144 10.73 -11.66 6.08
N LYS A 145 9.41 -11.45 6.07
CA LYS A 145 8.45 -12.20 6.89
C LYS A 145 8.05 -13.56 6.27
N ILE A 146 8.41 -13.81 5.02
CA ILE A 146 8.15 -15.09 4.35
C ILE A 146 9.34 -16.03 4.59
N ILE A 147 9.08 -17.27 5.00
CA ILE A 147 10.13 -18.26 5.26
C ILE A 147 10.92 -18.60 3.98
N ASP A 148 12.23 -18.77 4.10
CA ASP A 148 13.13 -19.07 2.98
C ASP A 148 12.71 -20.28 2.12
N PRO A 149 12.17 -21.37 2.71
CA PRO A 149 11.70 -22.50 1.92
C PRO A 149 10.55 -22.18 0.94
N ILE A 150 9.73 -21.16 1.20
CA ILE A 150 8.73 -20.69 0.25
C ILE A 150 9.38 -19.78 -0.79
N GLN A 151 10.21 -18.84 -0.34
CA GLN A 151 10.90 -17.91 -1.25
C GLN A 151 11.70 -18.64 -2.32
N SER A 152 12.45 -19.69 -1.94
CA SER A 152 13.29 -20.48 -2.86
C SER A 152 12.51 -21.24 -3.95
N ARG A 153 11.20 -21.37 -3.82
CA ARG A 153 10.31 -22.05 -4.79
C ARG A 153 9.57 -21.09 -5.71
N CYS A 154 9.76 -19.79 -5.51
CA CYS A 154 9.07 -18.76 -6.27
C CYS A 154 10.05 -17.92 -7.08
N ALA A 155 9.68 -17.53 -8.29
CA ALA A 155 10.33 -16.44 -8.99
C ALA A 155 9.86 -15.12 -8.36
N THR A 156 10.81 -14.36 -7.82
CA THR A 156 10.49 -13.13 -7.06
C THR A 156 10.59 -11.90 -7.95
N PHE A 157 9.54 -11.07 -7.91
CA PHE A 157 9.45 -9.78 -8.58
C PHE A 157 9.25 -8.67 -7.56
N LYS A 158 10.18 -7.72 -7.54
CA LYS A 158 10.16 -6.59 -6.60
C LYS A 158 9.56 -5.36 -7.27
N PHE A 159 8.30 -5.09 -6.94
CA PHE A 159 7.60 -3.88 -7.39
C PHE A 159 8.15 -2.65 -6.68
N THR A 160 8.36 -1.59 -7.45
CA THR A 160 8.84 -0.30 -6.94
C THR A 160 7.70 0.72 -6.86
N SER A 161 7.87 1.74 -6.04
CA SER A 161 6.95 2.87 -6.00
C SER A 161 6.83 3.50 -7.38
N ILE A 162 5.63 3.99 -7.70
CA ILE A 162 5.35 4.59 -9.00
C ILE A 162 6.00 5.99 -9.04
N PRO A 163 6.84 6.30 -10.05
CA PRO A 163 7.44 7.61 -10.20
C PRO A 163 6.40 8.72 -10.39
N GLU A 164 6.77 9.95 -10.00
CA GLU A 164 5.90 11.12 -10.09
C GLU A 164 5.31 11.31 -11.49
N GLU A 165 6.14 11.23 -12.52
CA GLU A 165 5.72 11.45 -13.90
C GLU A 165 4.68 10.43 -14.37
N ASP A 166 4.92 9.15 -14.11
CA ASP A 166 4.02 8.06 -14.51
C ASP A 166 2.68 8.15 -13.78
N MET A 167 2.72 8.48 -12.48
CA MET A 167 1.50 8.66 -11.69
C MET A 167 0.70 9.86 -12.19
N ILE A 168 1.33 11.02 -12.39
CA ILE A 168 0.64 12.23 -12.88
C ILE A 168 0.01 11.96 -14.24
N ASN A 169 0.72 11.33 -15.17
CA ASN A 169 0.21 10.97 -16.49
C ASN A 169 -1.03 10.05 -16.38
N HIS A 170 -0.98 9.06 -15.50
CA HIS A 170 -2.11 8.17 -15.26
C HIS A 170 -3.32 8.91 -14.67
N LEU A 171 -3.12 9.72 -13.63
CA LEU A 171 -4.18 10.53 -13.02
C LEU A 171 -4.79 11.52 -14.03
N GLU A 172 -3.96 12.15 -14.86
CA GLU A 172 -4.46 13.05 -15.91
C GLU A 172 -5.34 12.31 -16.92
N SER A 173 -4.98 11.06 -17.26
CA SER A 173 -5.82 10.22 -18.14
C SER A 173 -7.18 9.91 -17.52
N ILE A 174 -7.22 9.66 -16.21
CA ILE A 174 -8.47 9.45 -15.45
C ILE A 174 -9.30 10.75 -15.43
N ALA A 175 -8.67 11.91 -15.13
CA ALA A 175 -9.35 13.22 -15.13
C ALA A 175 -10.05 13.48 -16.46
N LYS A 176 -9.36 13.23 -17.59
CA LYS A 176 -9.92 13.38 -18.94
C LYS A 176 -11.13 12.46 -19.17
N LYS A 177 -11.04 11.19 -18.76
CA LYS A 177 -12.15 10.22 -18.90
C LYS A 177 -13.35 10.58 -18.05
N GLU A 178 -13.14 11.10 -16.85
CA GLU A 178 -14.19 11.53 -15.92
C GLU A 178 -14.67 12.97 -16.21
N LYS A 179 -14.06 13.68 -17.17
CA LYS A 179 -14.37 15.08 -17.52
C LYS A 179 -14.23 16.05 -16.35
N VAL A 180 -13.27 15.77 -15.46
CA VAL A 180 -12.92 16.62 -14.33
C VAL A 180 -11.73 17.49 -14.73
N LYS A 181 -11.83 18.79 -14.48
CA LYS A 181 -10.71 19.69 -14.69
C LYS A 181 -9.65 19.49 -13.62
N SER A 182 -8.39 19.45 -14.04
CA SER A 182 -7.24 19.29 -13.16
C SER A 182 -6.11 20.22 -13.60
N ASP A 183 -5.37 20.77 -12.65
CA ASP A 183 -4.13 21.46 -12.91
C ASP A 183 -2.92 20.61 -12.46
N LYS A 184 -1.73 20.95 -12.98
CA LYS A 184 -0.50 20.22 -12.65
C LYS A 184 -0.16 20.28 -11.16
N LYS A 185 -0.47 21.39 -10.48
CA LYS A 185 -0.21 21.56 -9.04
C LYS A 185 -1.11 20.66 -8.20
N GLY A 186 -2.37 20.51 -8.59
CA GLY A 186 -3.32 19.61 -7.95
C GLY A 186 -2.92 18.14 -8.12
N LEU A 187 -2.54 17.72 -9.33
CA LEU A 187 -2.07 16.35 -9.58
C LEU A 187 -0.75 16.05 -8.83
N LYS A 188 0.16 17.03 -8.80
CA LYS A 188 1.39 16.89 -8.00
C LYS A 188 1.09 16.81 -6.51
N ALA A 189 0.18 17.60 -5.99
CA ALA A 189 -0.24 17.50 -4.59
C ALA A 189 -0.79 16.11 -4.27
N ILE A 190 -1.61 15.50 -5.15
CA ILE A 190 -2.09 14.12 -4.98
C ILE A 190 -0.90 13.14 -4.89
N TYR A 191 0.09 13.28 -5.77
CA TYR A 191 1.30 12.45 -5.73
C TYR A 191 2.05 12.60 -4.41
N ASP A 192 2.29 13.83 -3.98
CA ASP A 192 3.01 14.14 -2.74
C ASP A 192 2.33 13.54 -1.50
N TYR A 193 0.99 13.47 -1.49
CA TYR A 193 0.23 12.86 -0.40
C TYR A 193 0.08 11.35 -0.49
N SER A 194 0.16 10.77 -1.68
CA SER A 194 0.04 9.33 -1.88
C SER A 194 1.36 8.58 -1.76
N GLU A 195 2.50 9.28 -1.75
CA GLU A 195 3.84 8.69 -1.59
C GLU A 195 4.13 7.51 -2.54
N GLY A 196 3.56 7.55 -3.75
CA GLY A 196 3.73 6.48 -4.74
C GLY A 196 2.69 5.35 -4.66
N ASP A 197 1.71 5.42 -3.75
CA ASP A 197 0.55 4.52 -3.69
C ASP A 197 -0.54 5.00 -4.66
N LEU A 198 -0.70 4.30 -5.80
CA LEU A 198 -1.69 4.65 -6.83
C LEU A 198 -3.13 4.46 -6.35
N ARG A 199 -3.39 3.50 -5.46
CA ARG A 199 -4.74 3.28 -4.91
C ARG A 199 -5.16 4.48 -4.07
N HIS A 200 -4.27 4.94 -3.20
CA HIS A 200 -4.48 6.15 -2.41
C HIS A 200 -4.64 7.38 -3.30
N ALA A 201 -3.77 7.54 -4.31
CA ALA A 201 -3.84 8.65 -5.26
C ALA A 201 -5.20 8.74 -5.99
N ILE A 202 -5.71 7.62 -6.51
CA ILE A 202 -7.00 7.58 -7.21
C ILE A 202 -8.16 7.88 -6.26
N ASN A 203 -8.14 7.35 -5.04
CA ASN A 203 -9.18 7.62 -4.04
C ASN A 203 -9.19 9.11 -3.64
N LEU A 204 -8.01 9.68 -3.38
CA LEU A 204 -7.88 11.11 -3.06
C LEU A 204 -8.34 11.99 -4.24
N MET A 205 -7.98 11.60 -5.46
CA MET A 205 -8.43 12.27 -6.67
C MET A 205 -9.96 12.26 -6.80
N GLN A 206 -10.61 11.12 -6.57
CA GLN A 206 -12.07 11.00 -6.63
C GLN A 206 -12.74 11.85 -5.54
N ALA A 207 -12.21 11.83 -4.31
CA ALA A 207 -12.69 12.67 -3.22
C ALA A 207 -12.56 14.16 -3.57
N THR A 208 -11.41 14.58 -4.13
CA THR A 208 -11.17 15.96 -4.57
C THR A 208 -12.15 16.37 -5.68
N ALA A 209 -12.39 15.49 -6.64
CA ALA A 209 -13.31 15.75 -7.75
C ALA A 209 -14.76 16.01 -7.27
N SER A 210 -15.16 15.49 -6.11
CA SER A 210 -16.47 15.79 -5.51
C SER A 210 -16.60 17.23 -5.01
N LEU A 211 -15.48 17.90 -4.74
CA LEU A 211 -15.43 19.32 -4.37
C LEU A 211 -15.33 20.25 -5.60
N GLY A 212 -15.10 19.70 -6.80
CA GLY A 212 -14.98 20.46 -8.04
C GLY A 212 -13.72 20.15 -8.83
N GLU A 213 -12.96 21.19 -9.20
CA GLU A 213 -11.71 21.03 -9.95
C GLU A 213 -10.59 20.47 -9.06
N ILE A 214 -9.68 19.67 -9.66
CA ILE A 214 -8.52 19.13 -8.96
C ILE A 214 -7.43 20.20 -8.93
N THR A 215 -7.45 21.01 -7.88
CA THR A 215 -6.46 22.04 -7.57
C THR A 215 -5.75 21.68 -6.27
N GLU A 216 -4.57 22.24 -6.04
CA GLU A 216 -3.82 22.04 -4.79
C GLU A 216 -4.66 22.35 -3.54
N ALA A 217 -5.47 23.42 -3.59
CA ALA A 217 -6.34 23.82 -2.48
C ALA A 217 -7.43 22.77 -2.20
N ASN A 218 -8.10 22.26 -3.25
CA ASN A 218 -9.13 21.24 -3.11
C ASN A 218 -8.56 19.88 -2.69
N VAL A 219 -7.36 19.53 -3.15
CA VAL A 219 -6.63 18.31 -2.69
C VAL A 219 -6.36 18.40 -1.20
N LYS A 220 -5.82 19.53 -0.72
CA LYS A 220 -5.57 19.76 0.71
C LYS A 220 -6.86 19.67 1.53
N ALA A 221 -7.95 20.23 1.05
CA ALA A 221 -9.25 20.14 1.71
C ALA A 221 -9.80 18.69 1.75
N SER A 222 -9.67 17.93 0.64
CA SER A 222 -10.16 16.55 0.55
C SER A 222 -9.35 15.57 1.40
N ALA A 223 -8.05 15.80 1.49
CA ALA A 223 -7.16 14.95 2.28
C ALA A 223 -7.37 15.11 3.79
N GLY A 224 -8.28 16.00 4.22
CA GLY A 224 -8.40 16.39 5.64
C GLY A 224 -7.13 17.06 6.16
N LEU A 225 -6.21 17.34 5.27
CA LEU A 225 -4.90 17.91 5.54
C LEU A 225 -5.01 19.44 5.48
N THR A 226 -5.77 19.97 6.38
CA THR A 226 -5.45 21.27 6.88
C THR A 226 -4.08 21.11 7.56
N LYS A 227 -2.96 21.28 6.72
CA LYS A 227 -1.77 21.85 7.27
C LYS A 227 -0.67 20.90 7.80
N THR A 228 0.13 20.34 6.90
CA THR A 228 1.56 20.12 7.22
C THR A 228 2.19 21.41 7.78
N SER A 229 1.74 22.59 7.33
CA SER A 229 2.09 23.90 7.92
C SER A 229 1.73 24.03 9.41
N ASP A 230 0.68 23.33 9.89
CA ASP A 230 0.28 23.42 11.30
C ASP A 230 1.13 22.51 12.18
N VAL A 231 1.58 21.36 11.68
CA VAL A 231 2.55 20.52 12.39
C VAL A 231 3.91 21.22 12.44
N ASP A 232 4.32 21.93 11.37
CA ASP A 232 5.50 22.79 11.39
C ASP A 232 5.36 23.90 12.45
N GLU A 233 4.16 24.46 12.63
CA GLU A 233 3.86 25.45 13.67
C GLU A 233 3.92 24.85 15.06
N VAL A 234 3.34 23.65 15.28
CA VAL A 234 3.43 22.91 16.55
C VAL A 234 4.90 22.67 16.93
N LEU A 235 5.74 22.25 15.96
CA LEU A 235 7.17 22.06 16.20
C LEU A 235 7.85 23.37 16.62
N LYS A 236 7.57 24.47 15.91
CA LYS A 236 8.12 25.80 16.23
C LYS A 236 7.70 26.27 17.61
N MET A 237 6.43 26.07 17.99
CA MET A 237 5.94 26.39 19.34
C MET A 237 6.65 25.55 20.39
N ALA A 238 6.80 24.24 20.18
CA ALA A 238 7.52 23.36 21.10
C ALA A 238 8.98 23.81 21.28
N LEU A 239 9.70 24.04 20.20
CA LEU A 239 11.08 24.53 20.22
C LEU A 239 11.20 25.92 20.87
N ALA A 240 10.19 26.77 20.78
CA ALA A 240 10.13 28.04 21.46
C ALA A 240 9.83 27.94 22.99
N GLY A 241 9.56 26.71 23.49
CA GLY A 241 9.20 26.45 24.87
C GLY A 241 7.73 26.70 25.22
N LYS A 242 6.88 26.90 24.24
CA LYS A 242 5.44 27.12 24.35
C LYS A 242 4.68 25.79 24.31
N VAL A 243 4.95 24.94 25.31
CA VAL A 243 4.44 23.56 25.36
C VAL A 243 2.92 23.48 25.39
N ILE A 244 2.28 24.40 26.13
CA ILE A 244 0.82 24.39 26.31
C ILE A 244 0.15 24.70 24.95
N GLU A 245 0.58 25.76 24.26
CA GLU A 245 0.04 26.16 22.97
C GLU A 245 0.30 25.09 21.89
N ALA A 246 1.51 24.51 21.89
CA ALA A 246 1.86 23.41 21.00
C ALA A 246 0.95 22.19 21.21
N ARG A 247 0.67 21.85 22.48
CA ARG A 247 -0.24 20.74 22.84
C ARG A 247 -1.68 21.02 22.41
N GLU A 248 -2.20 22.22 22.66
CA GLU A 248 -3.55 22.60 22.27
C GLU A 248 -3.73 22.49 20.75
N LYS A 249 -2.78 22.99 19.97
CA LYS A 249 -2.77 22.88 18.52
C LYS A 249 -2.68 21.44 18.05
N MET A 250 -1.83 20.61 18.66
CA MET A 250 -1.75 19.18 18.37
C MET A 250 -3.09 18.47 18.62
N ILE A 251 -3.76 18.75 19.75
CA ILE A 251 -5.07 18.16 20.07
C ILE A 251 -6.13 18.61 19.07
N GLU A 252 -6.11 19.87 18.67
CA GLU A 252 -7.00 20.38 17.62
C GLU A 252 -6.81 19.61 16.31
N LEU A 253 -5.54 19.40 15.86
CA LEU A 253 -5.23 18.63 14.66
C LEU A 253 -5.75 17.19 14.73
N ILE A 254 -5.61 16.53 15.88
CA ILE A 254 -6.03 15.14 16.05
C ILE A 254 -7.56 15.04 16.22
N LYS A 255 -8.17 15.80 17.15
CA LYS A 255 -9.59 15.62 17.51
C LYS A 255 -10.57 16.37 16.62
N VAL A 256 -10.20 17.55 16.12
CA VAL A 256 -11.09 18.38 15.28
C VAL A 256 -10.87 18.09 13.79
N TYR A 257 -9.62 18.00 13.38
CA TYR A 257 -9.30 17.78 11.96
C TYR A 257 -9.06 16.31 11.61
N GLY A 258 -9.16 15.38 12.58
CA GLY A 258 -9.13 13.94 12.32
C GLY A 258 -7.75 13.38 11.92
N MET A 259 -6.65 14.10 12.20
CA MET A 259 -5.30 13.60 11.94
C MET A 259 -5.02 12.39 12.85
N SER A 260 -4.51 11.28 12.27
CA SER A 260 -4.09 10.17 13.11
C SER A 260 -2.80 10.53 13.89
N GLU A 261 -2.63 9.92 15.06
CA GLU A 261 -1.43 10.11 15.87
C GLU A 261 -0.16 9.65 15.12
N SER A 262 -0.29 8.60 14.33
CA SER A 262 0.79 8.10 13.47
C SER A 262 1.17 9.10 12.38
N ASP A 263 0.19 9.75 11.75
CA ASP A 263 0.46 10.78 10.75
C ASP A 263 1.07 12.03 11.40
N PHE A 264 0.61 12.42 12.57
CA PHE A 264 1.22 13.50 13.34
C PHE A 264 2.71 13.25 13.58
N LEU A 265 3.09 12.01 13.99
CA LEU A 265 4.49 11.63 14.20
C LEU A 265 5.31 11.66 12.90
N LYS A 266 4.74 11.20 11.79
CA LYS A 266 5.39 11.28 10.48
C LYS A 266 5.63 12.72 10.05
N TYR A 267 4.62 13.58 10.20
CA TYR A 267 4.73 14.98 9.81
C TYR A 267 5.69 15.77 10.70
N ILE A 268 5.68 15.54 12.02
CA ILE A 268 6.62 16.22 12.92
C ILE A 268 8.06 15.76 12.63
N ASN A 269 8.27 14.48 12.32
CA ASN A 269 9.57 13.97 11.87
C ASN A 269 10.05 14.69 10.60
N SER A 270 9.16 14.84 9.61
CA SER A 270 9.47 15.57 8.36
C SER A 270 9.74 17.06 8.61
N ALA A 271 8.99 17.69 9.51
CA ALA A 271 9.18 19.08 9.91
C ALA A 271 10.55 19.32 10.56
N VAL A 272 11.00 18.38 11.39
CA VAL A 272 12.32 18.42 12.04
C VAL A 272 13.45 18.44 11.01
N PHE A 273 13.40 17.58 9.98
CA PHE A 273 14.40 17.58 8.89
C PHE A 273 14.41 18.90 8.11
N LYS A 274 13.25 19.52 7.89
CA LYS A 274 13.15 20.81 7.21
C LYS A 274 13.71 21.98 8.04
N SER A 275 13.58 21.88 9.37
CA SER A 275 13.97 22.96 10.30
C SER A 275 15.50 23.17 10.39
N LYS A 276 16.33 22.18 10.01
CA LYS A 276 17.79 22.16 10.14
C LYS A 276 18.27 22.55 11.55
N HIS A 277 17.58 22.08 12.56
CA HIS A 277 17.86 22.40 13.96
C HIS A 277 19.18 21.76 14.42
N ASP A 278 19.98 22.44 15.25
CA ASP A 278 21.31 21.96 15.69
C ASP A 278 21.21 20.65 16.49
N LYS A 279 20.12 20.45 17.23
CA LYS A 279 19.86 19.22 18.02
C LYS A 279 18.95 18.22 17.29
N LEU A 280 19.11 18.12 15.97
CA LEU A 280 18.33 17.22 15.12
C LEU A 280 18.34 15.77 15.64
N SER A 281 19.51 15.28 16.04
CA SER A 281 19.69 13.89 16.50
C SER A 281 18.89 13.58 17.77
N GLU A 282 18.87 14.49 18.73
CA GLU A 282 18.15 14.34 20.00
C GLU A 282 16.64 14.38 19.77
N ILE A 283 16.16 15.26 18.89
CA ILE A 283 14.74 15.34 18.55
C ILE A 283 14.28 14.05 17.85
N LEU A 284 15.06 13.53 16.91
CA LEU A 284 14.74 12.27 16.22
C LEU A 284 14.71 11.07 17.19
N GLN A 285 15.64 11.02 18.16
CA GLN A 285 15.63 9.99 19.19
C GLN A 285 14.38 10.09 20.08
N ALA A 286 13.97 11.31 20.45
CA ALA A 286 12.73 11.51 21.17
C ALA A 286 11.51 11.04 20.36
N ILE A 287 11.41 11.40 19.08
CA ILE A 287 10.32 10.95 18.21
C ILE A 287 10.27 9.41 18.16
N ALA A 288 11.39 8.75 17.88
CA ALA A 288 11.45 7.29 17.82
C ALA A 288 11.07 6.60 19.14
N LYS A 289 11.47 7.18 20.28
CA LYS A 289 11.12 6.69 21.62
C LYS A 289 9.61 6.73 21.87
N TYR A 290 8.95 7.82 21.51
CA TYR A 290 7.51 7.97 21.73
C TYR A 290 6.68 7.19 20.70
N ASP A 291 7.13 7.06 19.46
CA ASP A 291 6.52 6.19 18.44
C ASP A 291 6.50 4.74 18.93
N TYR A 292 7.64 4.21 19.38
CA TYR A 292 7.71 2.86 19.95
C TYR A 292 6.76 2.64 21.13
N ARG A 293 6.62 3.63 22.03
CA ARG A 293 5.70 3.53 23.16
C ARG A 293 4.23 3.49 22.73
N ILE A 294 3.86 4.30 21.75
CA ILE A 294 2.50 4.32 21.20
C ILE A 294 2.21 2.97 20.52
N LEU A 295 3.11 2.47 19.69
CA LEU A 295 3.00 1.15 19.06
C LEU A 295 2.92 0.00 20.09
N SER A 296 3.54 0.17 21.25
CA SER A 296 3.48 -0.77 22.37
C SER A 296 2.19 -0.65 23.22
N GLY A 297 1.23 0.19 22.81
CA GLY A 297 -0.10 0.32 23.43
C GLY A 297 -0.20 1.40 24.52
N ALA A 298 0.79 2.30 24.63
CA ALA A 298 0.68 3.44 25.53
C ALA A 298 -0.33 4.48 25.00
N ASN A 299 -0.95 5.24 25.92
CA ASN A 299 -1.90 6.29 25.54
C ASN A 299 -1.23 7.37 24.68
N SER A 300 -1.68 7.51 23.44
CA SER A 300 -1.08 8.38 22.43
C SER A 300 -1.10 9.85 22.81
N GLU A 301 -2.20 10.37 23.37
CA GLU A 301 -2.30 11.77 23.78
C GLU A 301 -1.26 12.12 24.86
N ILE A 302 -1.05 11.22 25.83
CA ILE A 302 -0.04 11.40 26.88
C ILE A 302 1.36 11.37 26.28
N GLN A 303 1.64 10.41 25.41
CA GLN A 303 2.96 10.25 24.81
C GLN A 303 3.32 11.41 23.88
N LEU A 304 2.39 11.88 23.06
CA LEU A 304 2.61 13.03 22.18
C LEU A 304 2.80 14.33 22.98
N SER A 305 2.04 14.52 24.06
CA SER A 305 2.24 15.66 24.96
C SER A 305 3.63 15.64 25.61
N ALA A 306 4.09 14.45 26.01
CA ALA A 306 5.43 14.27 26.60
C ALA A 306 6.54 14.49 25.55
N LEU A 307 6.32 14.08 24.28
CA LEU A 307 7.21 14.38 23.16
C LEU A 307 7.41 15.88 23.00
N LEU A 308 6.32 16.66 22.94
CA LEU A 308 6.39 18.12 22.81
C LEU A 308 7.13 18.78 23.99
N ALA A 309 6.90 18.26 25.21
CA ALA A 309 7.61 18.72 26.39
C ALA A 309 9.11 18.41 26.30
N GLU A 310 9.50 17.20 25.87
CA GLU A 310 10.90 16.82 25.68
C GLU A 310 11.59 17.68 24.61
N ILE A 311 10.92 17.90 23.46
CA ILE A 311 11.42 18.79 22.40
C ILE A 311 11.67 20.21 22.94
N SER A 312 10.79 20.71 23.81
CA SER A 312 10.92 22.04 24.40
C SER A 312 12.17 22.23 25.26
N THR A 313 12.73 21.16 25.81
CA THR A 313 13.98 21.18 26.59
C THR A 313 15.23 21.18 25.70
N LEU A 314 15.07 20.89 24.41
CA LEU A 314 16.15 20.79 23.43
C LEU A 314 16.42 22.13 22.71
N LYS A 315 16.26 23.25 23.38
CA LYS A 315 16.50 24.59 22.84
C LYS A 315 17.93 24.78 22.33
#